data_94968d61463ae9890953cfea9dba1de5
#
_entry.id   94968d61463ae9890953cfea9dba1de5
#
_cell.length_a   1.000
_cell.length_b   1.000
_cell.length_c   1.000
_cell.angle_alpha   90.00
_cell.angle_beta   90.00
_cell.angle_gamma   90.00
#
_symmetry.space_group_name_H-M   'P 1'
#
loop_
_entity.id
_entity.type
_entity.pdbx_description
1 polymer ?
#
loop_
_entity_poly.entity_id
_entity_poly.type
_entity_poly.pdbx_seq_one_letter_code
_entity_poly.pdbx_strand_id
1 'polypeptide(L)'
;MNKLITTIACLICCIVYTQAQNKDNMLSKKEQSIAAISMYAARGNQDSLKVILARGLDCGLTVSEEKEVLTQLYAYCGFPRSMGALVTLMNLTKERAAQGIKDEAGREPSPVKSSDMFVVGGQNQLKLFGRPALGRSEERRVGKECLVWWWWG
;
A
#
# COMPACT_ATOMS: atom_id res chain seq x y z
N MET A 1 6.28 -53.43 -6.24
CA MET A 1 6.78 -52.33 -7.15
C MET A 1 5.69 -51.32 -7.43
N ASN A 2 4.46 -51.70 -7.75
CA ASN A 2 3.37 -50.76 -8.09
C ASN A 2 2.92 -49.82 -6.97
N LYS A 3 2.94 -50.25 -5.69
CA LYS A 3 2.51 -49.42 -4.55
C LYS A 3 3.46 -48.23 -4.29
N LEU A 4 4.76 -48.43 -4.50
CA LEU A 4 5.76 -47.38 -4.34
C LEU A 4 5.64 -46.31 -5.41
N ILE A 5 5.36 -46.70 -6.63
CA ILE A 5 5.16 -45.80 -7.77
C ILE A 5 3.91 -44.92 -7.58
N THR A 6 2.82 -45.52 -7.09
CA THR A 6 1.56 -44.79 -6.82
C THR A 6 1.71 -43.80 -5.67
N THR A 7 2.45 -44.13 -4.61
CA THR A 7 2.70 -43.16 -3.52
C THR A 7 3.57 -41.99 -3.96
N ILE A 8 4.60 -42.23 -4.76
CA ILE A 8 5.45 -41.16 -5.32
C ILE A 8 4.65 -40.27 -6.26
N ALA A 9 3.82 -40.84 -7.14
CA ALA A 9 2.97 -40.07 -8.03
C ALA A 9 1.96 -39.19 -7.27
N CYS A 10 1.37 -39.72 -6.18
CA CYS A 10 0.45 -38.94 -5.34
C CYS A 10 1.16 -37.78 -4.61
N LEU A 11 2.37 -38.00 -4.11
CA LEU A 11 3.17 -36.93 -3.48
C LEU A 11 3.55 -35.82 -4.47
N ILE A 12 3.95 -36.20 -5.69
CA ILE A 12 4.26 -35.21 -6.75
C ILE A 12 2.99 -34.43 -7.13
N CYS A 13 1.84 -35.10 -7.24
CA CYS A 13 0.57 -34.44 -7.53
C CYS A 13 0.18 -33.46 -6.42
N CYS A 14 0.36 -33.79 -5.14
CA CYS A 14 0.11 -32.89 -4.00
C CYS A 14 1.03 -31.67 -4.02
N ILE A 15 2.31 -31.85 -4.36
CA ILE A 15 3.27 -30.74 -4.45
C ILE A 15 2.89 -29.80 -5.59
N VAL A 16 2.52 -30.33 -6.76
CA VAL A 16 2.10 -29.51 -7.91
C VAL A 16 0.78 -28.78 -7.61
N TYR A 17 -0.15 -29.44 -6.90
CA TYR A 17 -1.43 -28.81 -6.51
C TYR A 17 -1.22 -27.65 -5.54
N THR A 18 -0.31 -27.79 -4.57
CA THR A 18 0.01 -26.73 -3.59
C THR A 18 0.70 -25.55 -4.26
N GLN A 19 1.53 -25.79 -5.25
CA GLN A 19 2.19 -24.74 -6.05
C GLN A 19 1.20 -23.99 -6.97
N ALA A 20 0.22 -24.66 -7.53
CA ALA A 20 -0.80 -24.05 -8.39
C ALA A 20 -1.71 -23.11 -7.58
N GLN A 21 -2.13 -23.48 -6.39
CA GLN A 21 -2.95 -22.62 -5.50
C GLN A 21 -2.19 -21.38 -4.98
N ASN A 22 -0.87 -21.46 -4.85
CA ASN A 22 -0.06 -20.33 -4.39
C ASN A 22 0.12 -19.25 -5.46
N LYS A 23 -0.05 -19.58 -6.73
CA LYS A 23 0.14 -18.66 -7.84
C LYS A 23 -1.03 -17.67 -8.01
N ASP A 24 -2.25 -18.09 -7.69
CA ASP A 24 -3.46 -17.27 -7.83
C ASP A 24 -3.64 -16.24 -6.69
N ASN A 25 -2.90 -16.42 -5.56
CA ASN A 25 -2.93 -15.52 -4.39
C ASN A 25 -1.68 -14.64 -4.26
N MET A 26 -0.77 -14.65 -5.21
CA MET A 26 0.44 -13.83 -5.16
C MET A 26 0.15 -12.41 -5.64
N LEU A 27 0.51 -11.43 -4.81
CA LEU A 27 0.49 -10.01 -5.19
C LEU A 27 1.29 -9.79 -6.47
N SER A 28 0.78 -8.96 -7.37
CA SER A 28 1.53 -8.51 -8.54
C SER A 28 2.84 -7.80 -8.12
N LYS A 29 3.80 -7.66 -9.02
CA LYS A 29 5.06 -6.95 -8.74
C LYS A 29 4.83 -5.51 -8.29
N LYS A 30 3.83 -4.83 -8.84
CA LYS A 30 3.43 -3.49 -8.42
C LYS A 30 2.92 -3.48 -6.97
N GLU A 31 2.01 -4.38 -6.62
CA GLU A 31 1.46 -4.49 -5.25
C GLU A 31 2.54 -4.87 -4.23
N GLN A 32 3.46 -5.76 -4.58
CA GLN A 32 4.62 -6.08 -3.75
C GLN A 32 5.50 -4.86 -3.51
N SER A 33 5.71 -4.04 -4.55
CA SER A 33 6.47 -2.79 -4.44
C SER A 33 5.76 -1.78 -3.54
N ILE A 34 4.44 -1.62 -3.66
CA ILE A 34 3.63 -0.74 -2.79
C ILE A 34 3.74 -1.19 -1.33
N ALA A 35 3.64 -2.48 -1.06
CA ALA A 35 3.80 -3.02 0.30
C ALA A 35 5.21 -2.74 0.87
N ALA A 36 6.25 -2.95 0.07
CA ALA A 36 7.62 -2.68 0.46
C ALA A 36 7.87 -1.18 0.71
N ILE A 37 7.41 -0.29 -0.19
CA ILE A 37 7.49 1.17 -0.04
C ILE A 37 6.84 1.59 1.28
N SER A 38 5.63 1.11 1.55
CA SER A 38 4.88 1.42 2.77
C SER A 38 5.63 0.99 4.03
N MET A 39 6.21 -0.21 4.02
CA MET A 39 6.99 -0.74 5.15
C MET A 39 8.24 0.11 5.44
N TYR A 40 9.05 0.43 4.43
CA TYR A 40 10.27 1.19 4.62
C TYR A 40 10.01 2.66 4.98
N ALA A 41 8.97 3.28 4.42
CA ALA A 41 8.52 4.61 4.78
C ALA A 41 8.04 4.66 6.24
N ALA A 42 7.24 3.69 6.69
CA ALA A 42 6.79 3.60 8.07
C ALA A 42 7.94 3.39 9.06
N ARG A 43 8.99 2.67 8.70
CA ARG A 43 10.21 2.53 9.51
C ARG A 43 11.06 3.80 9.58
N GLY A 44 10.92 4.71 8.62
CA GLY A 44 11.71 5.93 8.51
C GLY A 44 13.15 5.69 8.02
N ASN A 45 13.44 4.55 7.39
CA ASN A 45 14.74 4.25 6.79
C ASN A 45 14.81 4.81 5.37
N GLN A 46 15.30 6.05 5.25
CA GLN A 46 15.33 6.79 3.99
C GLN A 46 16.24 6.17 2.93
N ASP A 47 17.39 5.61 3.33
CA ASP A 47 18.35 5.02 2.38
C ASP A 47 17.76 3.77 1.72
N SER A 48 17.19 2.87 2.52
CA SER A 48 16.52 1.70 1.99
C SER A 48 15.26 2.07 1.20
N LEU A 49 14.51 3.07 1.65
CA LEU A 49 13.33 3.56 0.96
C LEU A 49 13.67 4.05 -0.45
N LYS A 50 14.76 4.80 -0.62
CA LYS A 50 15.23 5.29 -1.92
C LYS A 50 15.43 4.15 -2.92
N VAL A 51 16.05 3.05 -2.48
CA VAL A 51 16.28 1.86 -3.32
C VAL A 51 14.96 1.18 -3.70
N ILE A 52 14.02 1.09 -2.75
CA ILE A 52 12.72 0.44 -2.99
C ILE A 52 11.83 1.30 -3.90
N LEU A 53 11.84 2.63 -3.77
CA LEU A 53 11.17 3.55 -4.69
C LEU A 53 11.72 3.41 -6.12
N ALA A 54 13.05 3.39 -6.29
CA ALA A 54 13.65 3.16 -7.61
C ALA A 54 13.16 1.84 -8.23
N ARG A 55 13.12 0.76 -7.43
CA ARG A 55 12.58 -0.54 -7.87
C ARG A 55 11.08 -0.48 -8.21
N GLY A 56 10.29 0.29 -7.47
CA GLY A 56 8.88 0.50 -7.73
C GLY A 56 8.65 1.11 -9.11
N LEU A 57 9.36 2.18 -9.44
CA LEU A 57 9.35 2.82 -10.76
C LEU A 57 9.79 1.84 -11.87
N ASP A 58 10.85 1.05 -11.62
CA ASP A 58 11.34 0.04 -12.58
C ASP A 58 10.34 -1.12 -12.77
N CYS A 59 9.51 -1.42 -11.78
CA CYS A 59 8.41 -2.39 -11.86
C CYS A 59 7.16 -1.84 -12.53
N GLY A 60 7.17 -0.58 -12.97
CA GLY A 60 6.08 0.07 -13.70
C GLY A 60 5.09 0.83 -12.81
N LEU A 61 5.44 1.15 -11.56
CA LEU A 61 4.73 2.17 -10.80
C LEU A 61 5.03 3.55 -11.41
N THR A 62 4.03 4.40 -11.41
CA THR A 62 4.21 5.79 -11.82
C THR A 62 4.60 6.66 -10.62
N VAL A 63 5.20 7.81 -10.89
CA VAL A 63 5.56 8.78 -9.84
C VAL A 63 4.33 9.23 -9.05
N SER A 64 3.18 9.41 -9.72
CA SER A 64 1.92 9.76 -9.05
C SER A 64 1.42 8.63 -8.15
N GLU A 65 1.51 7.35 -8.56
CA GLU A 65 1.12 6.22 -7.72
C GLU A 65 1.99 6.13 -6.45
N GLU A 66 3.31 6.27 -6.57
CA GLU A 66 4.20 6.28 -5.41
C GLU A 66 3.94 7.47 -4.48
N LYS A 67 3.72 8.66 -5.05
CA LYS A 67 3.35 9.86 -4.30
C LYS A 67 2.06 9.66 -3.51
N GLU A 68 1.04 9.05 -4.11
CA GLU A 68 -0.23 8.76 -3.42
C GLU A 68 -0.06 7.76 -2.29
N VAL A 69 0.72 6.69 -2.48
CA VAL A 69 1.07 5.74 -1.41
C VAL A 69 1.72 6.46 -0.23
N LEU A 70 2.73 7.30 -0.48
CA LEU A 70 3.43 8.03 0.57
C LEU A 70 2.54 9.08 1.26
N THR A 71 1.65 9.72 0.52
CA THR A 71 0.67 10.67 1.07
C THR A 71 -0.35 9.95 1.95
N GLN A 72 -0.84 8.78 1.54
CA GLN A 72 -1.77 7.97 2.33
C GLN A 72 -1.17 7.54 3.68
N LEU A 73 0.14 7.28 3.71
CA LEU A 73 0.85 6.89 4.94
C LEU A 73 0.83 7.96 6.03
N TYR A 74 0.54 9.22 5.71
CA TYR A 74 0.36 10.27 6.70
C TYR A 74 -0.63 9.88 7.82
N ALA A 75 -1.73 9.23 7.46
CA ALA A 75 -2.76 8.81 8.40
C ALA A 75 -2.32 7.69 9.36
N TYR A 76 -1.28 6.92 9.00
CA TYR A 76 -0.86 5.71 9.73
C TYR A 76 0.48 5.88 10.47
N CYS A 77 1.44 6.56 9.89
CA CYS A 77 2.79 6.71 10.47
C CYS A 77 3.17 8.16 10.81
N GLY A 78 2.24 9.09 10.61
CA GLY A 78 2.36 10.49 10.98
C GLY A 78 3.09 11.35 9.94
N PHE A 79 2.92 12.67 10.07
CA PHE A 79 3.41 13.68 9.14
C PHE A 79 4.92 13.62 8.88
N PRO A 80 5.81 13.52 9.90
CA PRO A 80 7.26 13.58 9.64
C PRO A 80 7.76 12.45 8.74
N ARG A 81 7.24 11.23 8.90
CA ARG A 81 7.65 10.06 8.10
C ARG A 81 7.13 10.15 6.66
N SER A 82 5.86 10.51 6.50
CA SER A 82 5.27 10.72 5.17
C SER A 82 6.00 11.83 4.41
N MET A 83 6.25 12.97 5.06
CA MET A 83 6.97 14.09 4.46
C MET A 83 8.41 13.73 4.08
N GLY A 84 9.14 13.06 4.99
CA GLY A 84 10.51 12.60 4.70
C GLY A 84 10.56 11.65 3.50
N ALA A 85 9.59 10.74 3.40
CA ALA A 85 9.47 9.82 2.28
C ALA A 85 9.16 10.54 0.96
N LEU A 86 8.28 11.55 0.97
CA LEU A 86 7.97 12.38 -0.21
C LEU A 86 9.20 13.17 -0.69
N VAL A 87 10.00 13.72 0.25
CA VAL A 87 11.26 14.39 -0.08
C VAL A 87 12.26 13.40 -0.71
N THR A 88 12.33 12.17 -0.21
CA THR A 88 13.18 11.12 -0.78
C THR A 88 12.75 10.78 -2.21
N LEU A 89 11.46 10.64 -2.48
CA LEU A 89 10.93 10.40 -3.83
C LEU A 89 11.27 11.58 -4.77
N MET A 90 11.07 12.81 -4.32
CA MET A 90 11.38 14.01 -5.10
C MET A 90 12.86 14.08 -5.48
N ASN A 91 13.76 13.76 -4.56
CA ASN A 91 15.20 13.75 -4.82
C ASN A 91 15.57 12.61 -5.77
N LEU A 92 15.02 11.42 -5.58
CA LEU A 92 15.22 10.27 -6.46
C LEU A 92 14.80 10.58 -7.90
N THR A 93 13.61 11.13 -8.10
CA THR A 93 13.13 11.47 -9.45
C THR A 93 14.01 12.52 -10.15
N LYS A 94 14.53 13.49 -9.40
CA LYS A 94 15.50 14.47 -9.93
C LYS A 94 16.83 13.81 -10.34
N GLU A 95 17.34 12.91 -9.50
CA GLU A 95 18.59 12.18 -9.79
C GLU A 95 18.43 11.28 -11.02
N ARG A 96 17.32 10.55 -11.14
CA ARG A 96 17.02 9.70 -12.30
C ARG A 96 16.87 10.53 -13.58
N ALA A 97 16.20 11.67 -13.50
CA ALA A 97 16.09 12.59 -14.63
C ALA A 97 17.47 13.15 -15.07
N ALA A 98 18.36 13.46 -14.13
CA ALA A 98 19.72 13.89 -14.43
C ALA A 98 20.56 12.79 -15.10
N GLN A 99 20.26 11.52 -14.83
CA GLN A 99 20.85 10.36 -15.50
C GLN A 99 20.22 10.04 -16.86
N GLY A 100 19.23 10.84 -17.30
CA GLY A 100 18.51 10.63 -18.55
C GLY A 100 17.40 9.57 -18.48
N ILE A 101 17.08 9.07 -17.29
CA ILE A 101 15.98 8.13 -17.08
C ILE A 101 14.67 8.91 -17.06
N LYS A 102 13.71 8.51 -17.89
CA LYS A 102 12.41 9.17 -17.99
C LYS A 102 11.36 8.30 -17.30
N ASP A 103 11.06 8.63 -16.06
CA ASP A 103 10.01 7.95 -15.29
C ASP A 103 8.61 8.41 -15.76
N GLU A 104 7.65 7.50 -15.73
CA GLU A 104 6.28 7.81 -16.09
C GLU A 104 5.62 8.62 -14.97
N ALA A 105 5.16 9.84 -15.30
CA ALA A 105 4.56 10.75 -14.33
C ALA A 105 3.27 10.18 -13.72
N GLY A 106 2.47 9.49 -14.53
CA GLY A 106 1.19 8.93 -14.11
C GLY A 106 0.04 9.95 -14.20
N ARG A 107 -1.07 9.59 -13.56
CA ARG A 107 -2.30 10.37 -13.60
C ARG A 107 -2.25 11.51 -12.59
N GLU A 108 -2.55 12.73 -13.04
CA GLU A 108 -2.70 13.87 -12.15
C GLU A 108 -4.00 13.79 -11.31
N PRO A 109 -3.97 14.26 -10.06
CA PRO A 109 -5.16 14.31 -9.23
C PRO A 109 -6.21 15.25 -9.84
N SER A 110 -7.45 14.80 -9.85
CA SER A 110 -8.57 15.62 -10.34
C SER A 110 -9.00 16.61 -9.26
N PRO A 111 -9.24 17.89 -9.57
CA PRO A 111 -9.74 18.85 -8.58
C PRO A 111 -11.12 18.43 -8.08
N VAL A 112 -11.33 18.51 -6.78
CA VAL A 112 -12.64 18.24 -6.18
C VAL A 112 -13.55 19.44 -6.45
N LYS A 113 -14.67 19.21 -7.14
CA LYS A 113 -15.60 20.27 -7.54
C LYS A 113 -16.56 20.70 -6.43
N SER A 114 -16.62 19.99 -5.32
CA SER A 114 -17.51 20.26 -4.20
C SER A 114 -16.78 20.99 -3.06
N SER A 115 -17.43 22.00 -2.51
CA SER A 115 -16.97 22.69 -1.30
C SER A 115 -17.18 21.85 -0.03
N ASP A 116 -18.05 20.84 -0.09
CA ASP A 116 -18.35 19.95 1.04
C ASP A 116 -17.64 18.60 0.90
N MET A 117 -16.41 18.53 1.41
CA MET A 117 -15.58 17.34 1.41
C MET A 117 -16.16 16.19 2.24
N PHE A 118 -16.98 16.50 3.24
CA PHE A 118 -17.63 15.49 4.08
C PHE A 118 -18.67 14.70 3.28
N VAL A 119 -19.51 15.40 2.51
CA VAL A 119 -20.51 14.75 1.64
C VAL A 119 -19.85 13.91 0.57
N VAL A 120 -18.81 14.43 -0.09
CA VAL A 120 -18.03 13.69 -1.11
C VAL A 120 -17.38 12.45 -0.51
N GLY A 121 -16.75 12.58 0.66
CA GLY A 121 -16.12 11.48 1.39
C GLY A 121 -17.14 10.40 1.75
N GLY A 122 -18.28 10.77 2.29
CA GLY A 122 -19.39 9.85 2.64
C GLY A 122 -19.92 9.09 1.41
N GLN A 123 -20.11 9.78 0.28
CA GLN A 123 -20.53 9.14 -0.97
C GLN A 123 -19.50 8.14 -1.50
N ASN A 124 -18.19 8.46 -1.42
CA ASN A 124 -17.14 7.57 -1.82
C ASN A 124 -17.05 6.33 -0.91
N GLN A 125 -17.21 6.51 0.39
CA GLN A 125 -17.30 5.39 1.34
C GLN A 125 -18.47 4.48 1.04
N LEU A 126 -19.65 5.06 0.78
CA LEU A 126 -20.85 4.29 0.41
C LEU A 126 -20.60 3.45 -0.86
N LYS A 127 -19.94 4.03 -1.88
CA LYS A 127 -19.59 3.30 -3.11
C LYS A 127 -18.64 2.15 -2.86
N LEU A 128 -17.66 2.33 -1.97
CA LEU A 128 -16.62 1.33 -1.69
C LEU A 128 -17.12 0.20 -0.80
N PHE A 129 -17.90 0.51 0.23
CA PHE A 129 -18.30 -0.46 1.25
C PHE A 129 -19.74 -0.95 1.11
N GLY A 130 -20.55 -0.36 0.23
CA GLY A 130 -21.97 -0.68 0.04
C GLY A 130 -22.86 -0.34 1.23
N ARG A 131 -22.34 0.38 2.23
CA ARG A 131 -23.05 0.83 3.43
C ARG A 131 -22.61 2.24 3.82
N PRO A 132 -23.47 3.03 4.49
CA PRO A 132 -23.07 4.34 5.00
C PRO A 132 -21.88 4.23 5.96
N ALA A 133 -21.02 5.23 5.93
CA ALA A 133 -19.94 5.34 6.92
C ALA A 133 -20.54 5.39 8.33
N LEU A 134 -19.85 4.75 9.28
CA LEU A 134 -20.15 4.92 10.69
C LEU A 134 -20.10 6.42 11.03
N GLY A 135 -21.18 6.93 11.63
CA GLY A 135 -21.28 8.34 11.96
C GLY A 135 -20.16 8.76 12.93
N ARG A 136 -19.79 10.04 12.85
CA ARG A 136 -18.78 10.68 13.73
C ARG A 136 -18.97 10.42 15.24
N SER A 137 -20.22 10.11 15.67
CA SER A 137 -20.56 9.77 17.04
C SER A 137 -20.09 8.39 17.48
N GLU A 138 -19.96 7.42 16.55
CA GLU A 138 -19.52 6.05 16.86
C GLU A 138 -17.99 5.95 16.93
N GLU A 139 -17.27 6.64 16.06
CA GLU A 139 -15.79 6.75 16.17
C GLU A 139 -15.37 7.41 17.49
N ARG A 140 -16.14 8.41 17.94
CA ARG A 140 -15.89 9.08 19.22
C ARG A 140 -16.19 8.18 20.42
N ARG A 141 -17.11 7.23 20.29
CA ARG A 141 -17.46 6.26 21.32
C ARG A 141 -16.36 5.21 21.49
N VAL A 142 -15.86 4.64 20.38
CA VAL A 142 -14.73 3.69 20.39
C VAL A 142 -13.47 4.32 21.01
N GLY A 143 -13.15 5.57 20.69
CA GLY A 143 -12.00 6.28 21.27
C GLY A 143 -12.14 6.52 22.77
N LYS A 144 -13.37 6.76 23.29
CA LYS A 144 -13.62 6.94 24.73
C LYS A 144 -13.53 5.62 25.50
N GLU A 145 -13.97 4.53 24.93
CA GLU A 145 -13.87 3.21 25.58
C GLU A 145 -12.41 2.76 25.70
N CYS A 146 -11.55 3.04 24.72
CA CYS A 146 -10.11 2.78 24.84
C CYS A 146 -9.43 3.62 25.93
N LEU A 147 -9.83 4.88 26.10
CA LEU A 147 -9.26 5.76 27.13
C LEU A 147 -9.70 5.35 28.56
N VAL A 148 -10.93 4.85 28.73
CA VAL A 148 -11.42 4.38 30.03
C VAL A 148 -10.72 3.09 30.45
N TRP A 149 -10.41 2.19 29.52
CA TRP A 149 -9.65 0.96 29.81
C TRP A 149 -8.20 1.26 30.23
N TRP A 150 -7.60 2.32 29.71
CA TRP A 150 -6.22 2.68 30.05
C TRP A 150 -6.10 3.39 31.41
N TRP A 151 -7.17 3.98 31.92
CA TRP A 151 -7.18 4.65 33.23
C TRP A 151 -7.48 3.71 34.39
N TRP A 152 -8.09 2.54 34.17
CA TRP A 152 -8.49 1.57 35.21
C TRP A 152 -7.67 0.28 35.24
N GLY A 153 -6.66 0.10 34.43
CA GLY A 153 -5.63 -0.95 34.48
C GLY A 153 -4.35 -0.37 35.04
#